data_caac6c7e7cac454a9ff72b6fab030bb3
#
_entry.id   caac6c7e7cac454a9ff72b6fab030bb3
#
_cell.length_a   1.000
_cell.length_b   1.000
_cell.length_c   1.000
_cell.angle_alpha   90.00
_cell.angle_beta   90.00
_cell.angle_gamma   90.00
#
_symmetry.space_group_name_H-M   'P 1'
#
loop_
_entity.id
_entity.type
_entity.pdbx_description
1 polymer ?
#
loop_
_entity_poly.entity_id
_entity_poly.type
_entity_poly.pdbx_seq_one_letter_code
_entity_poly.pdbx_strand_id
1 'polypeptide(L)'
;RRAFSSNKVYHIFGDTTLEFPLTYEYKKRFAREHRVLSAKNYEKNFESLCEQIGPPSRVMRWCCTVFKTGAITQTIASAFKNKTNILSFQGIRHSESLSRSKYDRESKSPKITKQTVAAPIIEWTDFDVWLYILTTGIDFNDAYRLGYSRVGCWCCPNNGSWSEFLSKVHMYEQYVHWRKILVDFAKKIDKPDPEEYVDEGGWKARQGGNGIDIAERSIISYEPCATEDNAFNYELRKPITKEFYELFKPFGYINTQLGNERL
;
A
#
# COMPACT_ATOMS: atom_id res chain seq x y z
N ARG A 1 9.80 -11.30 23.60
CA ARG A 1 10.81 -11.18 24.67
C ARG A 1 10.59 -12.14 25.85
N ARG A 2 9.36 -12.32 26.30
CA ARG A 2 9.07 -13.22 27.44
C ARG A 2 9.36 -14.69 27.17
N ALA A 3 9.25 -15.14 25.91
CA ALA A 3 9.43 -16.52 25.50
C ALA A 3 10.88 -16.86 25.05
N PHE A 4 11.71 -15.86 24.71
CA PHE A 4 13.05 -16.06 24.21
C PHE A 4 14.06 -15.16 24.92
N SER A 5 15.29 -15.65 25.08
CA SER A 5 16.38 -14.81 25.60
C SER A 5 16.69 -13.66 24.64
N SER A 6 16.90 -12.47 25.19
CA SER A 6 17.07 -11.22 24.41
C SER A 6 18.23 -11.27 23.39
N ASN A 7 19.25 -12.10 23.62
CA ASN A 7 20.41 -12.25 22.75
C ASN A 7 20.11 -13.06 21.46
N LYS A 8 18.96 -13.75 21.38
CA LYS A 8 18.53 -14.55 20.22
C LYS A 8 17.47 -13.83 19.38
N VAL A 9 16.94 -12.70 19.85
CA VAL A 9 15.87 -11.96 19.16
C VAL A 9 16.45 -10.75 18.45
N TYR A 10 16.19 -10.66 17.17
CA TYR A 10 16.55 -9.52 16.31
C TYR A 10 15.30 -8.96 15.65
N HIS A 11 15.23 -7.65 15.55
CA HIS A 11 14.18 -6.98 14.78
C HIS A 11 14.79 -6.47 13.49
N ILE A 12 14.14 -6.71 12.36
CA ILE A 12 14.62 -6.24 11.05
C ILE A 12 13.67 -5.15 10.56
N PHE A 13 14.21 -3.96 10.39
CA PHE A 13 13.51 -2.83 9.82
C PHE A 13 13.88 -2.68 8.34
N GLY A 14 12.91 -2.86 7.44
CA GLY A 14 13.10 -2.61 6.01
C GLY A 14 13.09 -1.12 5.74
N ASP A 15 14.27 -0.53 5.65
CA ASP A 15 14.48 0.89 5.43
C ASP A 15 14.50 1.19 3.94
N THR A 16 13.36 1.62 3.41
CA THR A 16 13.23 1.99 2.00
C THR A 16 13.77 3.38 1.69
N THR A 17 14.17 4.16 2.70
CA THR A 17 14.48 5.59 2.63
C THR A 17 13.28 6.51 2.34
N LEU A 18 12.12 5.92 2.13
CA LEU A 18 10.88 6.61 1.78
C LEU A 18 9.81 6.50 2.89
N GLU A 19 10.20 6.04 4.08
CA GLU A 19 9.24 5.90 5.19
C GLU A 19 8.79 7.28 5.68
N PHE A 20 7.56 7.36 6.15
CA PHE A 20 7.05 8.58 6.76
C PHE A 20 7.90 8.97 7.99
N PRO A 21 8.20 10.26 8.23
CA PRO A 21 9.16 10.69 9.26
C PRO A 21 8.92 10.12 10.65
N LEU A 22 7.67 10.07 11.11
CA LEU A 22 7.32 9.50 12.42
C LEU A 22 7.67 8.01 12.54
N THR A 23 7.84 7.30 11.43
CA THR A 23 8.33 5.91 11.43
C THR A 23 9.79 5.84 11.85
N TYR A 24 10.62 6.78 11.41
CA TYR A 24 12.01 6.84 11.84
C TYR A 24 12.14 7.23 13.31
N GLU A 25 11.29 8.11 13.80
CA GLU A 25 11.25 8.48 15.21
C GLU A 25 10.83 7.29 16.08
N TYR A 26 9.78 6.57 15.69
CA TYR A 26 9.35 5.35 16.35
C TYR A 26 10.47 4.29 16.34
N LYS A 27 11.12 4.06 15.19
CA LYS A 27 12.27 3.17 15.09
C LYS A 27 13.39 3.55 16.08
N LYS A 28 13.67 4.85 16.22
CA LYS A 28 14.67 5.38 17.14
C LYS A 28 14.33 5.07 18.60
N ARG A 29 13.06 5.26 19.00
CA ARG A 29 12.56 4.89 20.34
C ARG A 29 12.68 3.40 20.56
N PHE A 30 12.17 2.60 19.63
CA PHE A 30 12.20 1.14 19.70
C PHE A 30 13.61 0.55 19.79
N ALA A 31 14.58 1.12 19.07
CA ALA A 31 15.95 0.67 19.04
C ALA A 31 16.73 0.91 20.35
N ARG A 32 16.21 1.76 21.27
CA ARG A 32 16.82 1.96 22.59
C ARG A 32 16.74 0.71 23.47
N GLU A 33 15.70 -0.08 23.28
CA GLU A 33 15.44 -1.27 24.09
C GLU A 33 15.61 -2.58 23.31
N HIS A 34 15.68 -2.50 22.00
CA HIS A 34 15.64 -3.67 21.14
C HIS A 34 16.80 -3.67 20.13
N ARG A 35 17.28 -4.86 19.78
CA ARG A 35 18.21 -5.03 18.66
C ARG A 35 17.52 -4.84 17.34
N VAL A 36 17.79 -3.76 16.64
CA VAL A 36 17.22 -3.46 15.33
C VAL A 36 18.32 -3.48 14.28
N LEU A 37 18.15 -4.32 13.27
CA LEU A 37 18.94 -4.31 12.05
C LEU A 37 18.20 -3.51 10.99
N SER A 38 18.82 -2.46 10.46
CA SER A 38 18.27 -1.70 9.34
C SER A 38 18.68 -2.37 8.04
N ALA A 39 17.68 -2.86 7.31
CA ALA A 39 17.86 -3.42 5.98
C ALA A 39 17.60 -2.32 4.94
N LYS A 40 18.68 -1.75 4.40
CA LYS A 40 18.66 -0.67 3.42
C LYS A 40 19.43 -1.08 2.17
N ASN A 41 18.93 -0.70 1.00
CA ASN A 41 19.68 -0.82 -0.24
C ASN A 41 20.57 0.43 -0.38
N TYR A 42 21.88 0.22 -0.42
CA TYR A 42 22.88 1.28 -0.55
C TYR A 42 23.35 1.49 -1.99
N GLU A 43 23.02 0.57 -2.89
CA GLU A 43 23.52 0.57 -4.27
C GLU A 43 22.57 1.27 -5.24
N LYS A 44 21.29 1.32 -4.92
CA LYS A 44 20.25 1.85 -5.82
C LYS A 44 19.62 3.11 -5.23
N ASN A 45 19.39 4.08 -6.10
CA ASN A 45 18.64 5.30 -5.79
C ASN A 45 17.22 5.20 -6.35
N PHE A 46 16.24 5.60 -5.56
CA PHE A 46 14.83 5.48 -5.93
C PHE A 46 14.47 6.37 -7.12
N GLU A 47 14.92 7.63 -7.11
CA GLU A 47 14.61 8.60 -8.17
C GLU A 47 15.26 8.19 -9.49
N SER A 48 16.53 7.79 -9.48
CA SER A 48 17.21 7.28 -10.68
C SER A 48 16.50 6.07 -11.29
N LEU A 49 15.94 5.20 -10.46
CA LEU A 49 15.13 4.09 -10.96
C LEU A 49 13.77 4.55 -11.51
N CYS A 50 13.16 5.58 -10.93
CA CYS A 50 11.95 6.18 -11.50
C CYS A 50 12.21 6.77 -12.89
N GLU A 51 13.36 7.38 -13.12
CA GLU A 51 13.75 7.92 -14.42
C GLU A 51 13.97 6.81 -15.46
N GLN A 52 14.58 5.70 -15.06
CA GLN A 52 14.93 4.58 -15.95
C GLN A 52 13.73 3.70 -16.30
N ILE A 53 12.96 3.28 -15.32
CA ILE A 53 11.89 2.28 -15.47
C ILE A 53 10.49 2.83 -15.19
N GLY A 54 10.40 4.10 -14.80
CA GLY A 54 9.16 4.78 -14.45
C GLY A 54 8.78 4.61 -12.96
N PRO A 55 7.91 5.49 -12.45
CA PRO A 55 7.45 5.43 -11.06
C PRO A 55 6.73 4.10 -10.76
N PRO A 56 6.82 3.62 -9.51
CA PRO A 56 6.10 2.42 -9.12
C PRO A 56 4.60 2.65 -9.17
N SER A 57 3.84 1.62 -9.50
CA SER A 57 2.38 1.63 -9.51
C SER A 57 1.80 0.53 -8.63
N ARG A 58 0.48 0.49 -8.47
CA ARG A 58 -0.21 -0.58 -7.73
C ARG A 58 0.06 -1.96 -8.31
N VAL A 59 0.22 -2.05 -9.62
CA VAL A 59 0.48 -3.31 -10.33
C VAL A 59 1.98 -3.63 -10.37
N MET A 60 2.82 -2.61 -10.60
CA MET A 60 4.26 -2.79 -10.72
C MET A 60 5.00 -2.15 -9.54
N ARG A 61 5.14 -2.90 -8.47
CA ARG A 61 5.78 -2.46 -7.22
C ARG A 61 7.25 -2.87 -7.15
N TRP A 62 8.02 -2.53 -8.17
CA TRP A 62 9.45 -2.81 -8.22
C TRP A 62 10.21 -2.27 -7.01
N CYS A 63 9.76 -1.12 -6.46
CA CYS A 63 10.34 -0.52 -5.27
C CYS A 63 10.30 -1.46 -4.05
N CYS A 64 9.22 -2.22 -3.87
CA CYS A 64 9.14 -3.21 -2.79
C CYS A 64 10.17 -4.34 -2.97
N THR A 65 10.44 -4.75 -4.21
CA THR A 65 11.43 -5.79 -4.48
C THR A 65 12.84 -5.28 -4.24
N VAL A 66 13.17 -4.09 -4.75
CA VAL A 66 14.52 -3.52 -4.69
C VAL A 66 14.85 -3.02 -3.28
N PHE A 67 13.99 -2.18 -2.70
CA PHE A 67 14.31 -1.46 -1.45
C PHE A 67 13.82 -2.14 -0.18
N LYS A 68 12.88 -3.08 -0.26
CA LYS A 68 12.37 -3.77 0.91
C LYS A 68 12.78 -5.23 0.94
N THR A 69 12.27 -6.05 0.03
CA THR A 69 12.51 -7.50 0.06
C THR A 69 13.97 -7.84 -0.21
N GLY A 70 14.58 -7.23 -1.22
CA GLY A 70 16.00 -7.44 -1.55
C GLY A 70 16.92 -7.03 -0.40
N ALA A 71 16.71 -5.83 0.15
CA ALA A 71 17.49 -5.35 1.29
C ALA A 71 17.35 -6.23 2.53
N ILE A 72 16.13 -6.68 2.86
CA ILE A 72 15.88 -7.61 3.98
C ILE A 72 16.60 -8.94 3.73
N THR A 73 16.51 -9.47 2.51
CA THR A 73 17.18 -10.74 2.15
C THR A 73 18.70 -10.66 2.29
N GLN A 74 19.31 -9.59 1.80
CA GLN A 74 20.74 -9.35 1.95
C GLN A 74 21.15 -9.20 3.43
N THR A 75 20.38 -8.46 4.20
CA THR A 75 20.63 -8.26 5.63
C THR A 75 20.55 -9.59 6.39
N ILE A 76 19.55 -10.43 6.11
CA ILE A 76 19.42 -11.76 6.70
C ILE A 76 20.59 -12.65 6.28
N ALA A 77 20.96 -12.64 5.01
CA ALA A 77 22.06 -13.45 4.50
C ALA A 77 23.42 -13.09 5.15
N SER A 78 23.68 -11.80 5.35
CA SER A 78 24.92 -11.32 5.97
C SER A 78 24.93 -11.51 7.49
N ALA A 79 23.87 -11.05 8.17
CA ALA A 79 23.81 -11.07 9.64
C ALA A 79 23.71 -12.49 10.22
N PHE A 80 23.10 -13.42 9.46
CA PHE A 80 22.88 -14.81 9.88
C PHE A 80 23.56 -15.84 8.96
N LYS A 81 24.73 -15.49 8.43
CA LYS A 81 25.48 -16.32 7.48
C LYS A 81 25.68 -17.76 7.97
N ASN A 82 26.00 -17.93 9.26
CA ASN A 82 26.32 -19.21 9.89
C ASN A 82 25.08 -19.89 10.52
N LYS A 83 23.87 -19.42 10.24
CA LYS A 83 22.63 -20.02 10.75
C LYS A 83 21.97 -20.86 9.67
N THR A 84 21.54 -22.06 10.03
CA THR A 84 20.84 -22.99 9.14
C THR A 84 19.34 -22.82 9.18
N ASN A 85 18.81 -22.37 10.33
CA ASN A 85 17.37 -22.18 10.55
C ASN A 85 17.12 -20.80 11.19
N ILE A 86 16.18 -20.06 10.60
CA ILE A 86 15.73 -18.75 11.09
C ILE A 86 14.23 -18.82 11.26
N LEU A 87 13.74 -18.55 12.46
CA LEU A 87 12.30 -18.35 12.71
C LEU A 87 11.98 -16.88 12.63
N SER A 88 11.11 -16.50 11.69
CA SER A 88 10.68 -15.13 11.45
C SER A 88 9.25 -14.93 11.91
N PHE A 89 9.05 -14.10 12.92
CA PHE A 89 7.72 -13.68 13.34
C PHE A 89 7.25 -12.51 12.51
N GLN A 90 6.08 -12.63 11.90
CA GLN A 90 5.48 -11.60 11.07
C GLN A 90 4.05 -11.28 11.54
N GLY A 91 3.72 -9.99 11.65
CA GLY A 91 2.39 -9.52 12.02
C GLY A 91 1.41 -9.56 10.85
N ILE A 92 1.39 -10.65 10.08
CA ILE A 92 0.46 -10.84 8.95
C ILE A 92 -0.89 -11.26 9.51
N ARG A 93 -1.98 -10.73 8.91
CA ARG A 93 -3.36 -11.07 9.26
C ARG A 93 -4.18 -11.38 8.00
N HIS A 94 -5.11 -12.31 8.11
CA HIS A 94 -6.02 -12.68 7.02
C HIS A 94 -6.86 -11.50 6.53
N SER A 95 -7.31 -10.64 7.46
CA SER A 95 -8.15 -9.47 7.18
C SER A 95 -7.49 -8.39 6.32
N GLU A 96 -6.18 -8.41 6.13
CA GLU A 96 -5.45 -7.34 5.43
C GLU A 96 -5.61 -7.38 3.89
N SER A 97 -5.85 -8.53 3.30
CA SER A 97 -6.10 -8.66 1.85
C SER A 97 -6.51 -10.09 1.45
N LEU A 98 -7.18 -10.23 0.30
CA LEU A 98 -7.51 -11.53 -0.31
C LEU A 98 -6.28 -12.43 -0.54
N SER A 99 -5.12 -11.85 -0.82
CA SER A 99 -3.87 -12.63 -0.94
C SER A 99 -3.44 -13.19 0.42
N ARG A 100 -3.58 -12.40 1.49
CA ARG A 100 -3.17 -12.81 2.84
C ARG A 100 -4.16 -13.74 3.52
N SER A 101 -5.42 -13.73 3.12
CA SER A 101 -6.43 -14.66 3.64
C SER A 101 -6.12 -16.14 3.33
N LYS A 102 -5.19 -16.38 2.40
CA LYS A 102 -4.74 -17.72 1.98
C LYS A 102 -3.46 -18.17 2.67
N TYR A 103 -2.89 -17.37 3.57
CA TYR A 103 -1.63 -17.71 4.22
C TYR A 103 -1.87 -18.60 5.42
N ASP A 104 -0.97 -19.57 5.62
CA ASP A 104 -0.96 -20.40 6.81
C ASP A 104 -0.28 -19.68 7.98
N ARG A 105 -0.61 -20.08 9.19
CA ARG A 105 0.03 -19.59 10.43
C ARG A 105 1.52 -19.85 10.44
N GLU A 106 1.94 -20.96 9.87
CA GLU A 106 3.33 -21.33 9.71
C GLU A 106 3.60 -21.75 8.25
N SER A 107 4.65 -21.20 7.69
CA SER A 107 5.04 -21.51 6.31
C SER A 107 6.54 -21.39 6.11
N LYS A 108 7.07 -22.07 5.09
CA LYS A 108 8.44 -21.82 4.63
C LYS A 108 8.47 -20.55 3.79
N SER A 109 9.48 -19.71 4.00
CA SER A 109 9.64 -18.51 3.18
C SER A 109 9.95 -18.91 1.73
N PRO A 110 9.18 -18.44 0.74
CA PRO A 110 9.47 -18.72 -0.68
C PRO A 110 10.73 -17.98 -1.17
N LYS A 111 11.22 -17.01 -0.42
CA LYS A 111 12.34 -16.14 -0.82
C LYS A 111 13.65 -16.48 -0.10
N ILE A 112 13.57 -17.06 1.08
CA ILE A 112 14.74 -17.37 1.92
C ILE A 112 14.60 -18.79 2.44
N THR A 113 15.29 -19.72 1.82
CA THR A 113 15.15 -21.17 2.06
C THR A 113 15.35 -21.62 3.51
N LYS A 114 16.21 -20.92 4.27
CA LYS A 114 16.45 -21.21 5.69
C LYS A 114 15.48 -20.52 6.66
N GLN A 115 14.46 -19.87 6.15
CA GLN A 115 13.53 -19.12 6.98
C GLN A 115 12.16 -19.84 7.06
N THR A 116 11.73 -20.09 8.28
CA THR A 116 10.36 -20.44 8.59
C THR A 116 9.65 -19.17 9.07
N VAL A 117 8.49 -18.90 8.51
CA VAL A 117 7.65 -17.75 8.87
C VAL A 117 6.57 -18.23 9.83
N ALA A 118 6.42 -17.54 10.94
CA ALA A 118 5.31 -17.69 11.86
C ALA A 118 4.49 -16.39 11.94
N ALA A 119 3.19 -16.50 11.74
CA ALA A 119 2.23 -15.40 11.81
C ALA A 119 1.29 -15.59 13.01
N PRO A 120 1.72 -15.29 14.24
CA PRO A 120 0.97 -15.64 15.46
C PRO A 120 -0.38 -14.94 15.56
N ILE A 121 -0.53 -13.77 14.94
CA ILE A 121 -1.74 -12.96 14.95
C ILE A 121 -2.54 -13.06 13.65
N ILE A 122 -2.40 -14.16 12.92
CA ILE A 122 -2.96 -14.32 11.55
C ILE A 122 -4.48 -14.11 11.50
N GLU A 123 -5.20 -14.50 12.54
CA GLU A 123 -6.66 -14.41 12.65
C GLU A 123 -7.15 -13.13 13.31
N TRP A 124 -6.23 -12.27 13.78
CA TRP A 124 -6.61 -11.04 14.45
C TRP A 124 -7.21 -10.04 13.47
N THR A 125 -8.22 -9.32 13.95
CA THR A 125 -8.78 -8.15 13.27
C THR A 125 -7.99 -6.88 13.63
N ASP A 126 -8.30 -5.75 12.97
CA ASP A 126 -7.77 -4.45 13.39
C ASP A 126 -8.17 -4.10 14.81
N PHE A 127 -9.39 -4.45 15.19
CA PHE A 127 -9.90 -4.23 16.55
C PHE A 127 -9.05 -4.99 17.59
N ASP A 128 -8.74 -6.27 17.36
CA ASP A 128 -7.92 -7.08 18.27
C ASP A 128 -6.52 -6.48 18.46
N VAL A 129 -5.91 -6.01 17.38
CA VAL A 129 -4.59 -5.35 17.43
C VAL A 129 -4.65 -4.10 18.30
N TRP A 130 -5.63 -3.23 18.08
CA TRP A 130 -5.76 -2.00 18.84
C TRP A 130 -6.14 -2.25 20.30
N LEU A 131 -7.04 -3.18 20.56
CA LEU A 131 -7.38 -3.59 21.90
C LEU A 131 -6.14 -4.08 22.65
N TYR A 132 -5.33 -4.93 22.03
CA TYR A 132 -4.10 -5.43 22.63
C TYR A 132 -3.08 -4.31 22.90
N ILE A 133 -2.86 -3.42 21.94
CA ILE A 133 -1.94 -2.28 22.10
C ILE A 133 -2.37 -1.39 23.26
N LEU A 134 -3.64 -1.01 23.30
CA LEU A 134 -4.16 -0.09 24.31
C LEU A 134 -4.21 -0.71 25.71
N THR A 135 -4.58 -1.98 25.83
CA THR A 135 -4.66 -2.67 27.12
C THR A 135 -3.29 -3.03 27.68
N THR A 136 -2.30 -3.27 26.85
CA THR A 136 -0.93 -3.61 27.28
C THR A 136 0.00 -2.42 27.38
N GLY A 137 -0.40 -1.24 26.88
CA GLY A 137 0.40 -0.02 26.90
C GLY A 137 1.66 -0.09 26.02
N ILE A 138 1.63 -0.92 24.98
CA ILE A 138 2.77 -1.02 24.04
C ILE A 138 2.88 0.28 23.23
N ASP A 139 4.09 0.82 23.14
CA ASP A 139 4.39 1.97 22.29
C ASP A 139 4.15 1.64 20.80
N PHE A 140 3.59 2.57 20.08
CA PHE A 140 3.30 2.44 18.65
C PHE A 140 3.66 3.71 17.87
N ASN A 141 3.69 3.61 16.55
CA ASN A 141 4.05 4.70 15.67
C ASN A 141 3.02 5.85 15.74
N ASP A 142 3.48 7.05 16.05
CA ASP A 142 2.63 8.24 16.24
C ASP A 142 1.87 8.66 14.96
N ALA A 143 2.29 8.20 13.78
CA ALA A 143 1.54 8.42 12.56
C ALA A 143 0.10 7.88 12.63
N TYR A 144 -0.15 6.82 13.40
CA TYR A 144 -1.51 6.33 13.63
C TYR A 144 -2.37 7.32 14.40
N ARG A 145 -1.77 8.17 15.25
CA ARG A 145 -2.50 9.25 15.97
C ARG A 145 -2.95 10.35 15.03
N LEU A 146 -2.31 10.50 13.87
CA LEU A 146 -2.73 11.40 12.80
C LEU A 146 -3.83 10.83 11.91
N GLY A 147 -4.29 9.61 12.18
CA GLY A 147 -5.35 8.95 11.40
C GLY A 147 -4.85 8.10 10.23
N TYR A 148 -3.56 7.74 10.18
CA TYR A 148 -3.13 6.73 9.22
C TYR A 148 -3.78 5.39 9.56
N SER A 149 -4.45 4.79 8.60
CA SER A 149 -4.91 3.39 8.70
C SER A 149 -3.76 2.40 8.47
N ARG A 150 -2.76 2.83 7.71
CA ARG A 150 -1.56 2.06 7.41
C ARG A 150 -0.38 3.00 7.21
N VAL A 151 0.69 2.78 7.95
CA VAL A 151 1.93 3.56 7.81
C VAL A 151 2.92 2.80 6.94
N GLY A 152 3.61 3.50 6.05
CA GLY A 152 4.64 2.98 5.14
C GLY A 152 5.33 4.10 4.39
N CYS A 153 5.78 3.82 3.17
CA CYS A 153 6.40 4.84 2.33
C CYS A 153 5.42 5.98 2.04
N TRP A 154 5.86 7.22 2.26
CA TRP A 154 5.00 8.40 2.11
C TRP A 154 4.50 8.61 0.66
N CYS A 155 5.27 8.20 -0.36
CA CYS A 155 4.92 8.30 -1.78
C CYS A 155 4.38 6.98 -2.38
N CYS A 156 3.87 6.07 -1.54
CA CYS A 156 3.41 4.76 -2.00
C CYS A 156 2.14 4.86 -2.87
N PRO A 157 2.09 4.23 -4.05
CA PRO A 157 0.89 4.23 -4.89
C PRO A 157 -0.32 3.54 -4.24
N ASN A 158 -0.11 2.75 -3.17
CA ASN A 158 -1.19 2.12 -2.41
C ASN A 158 -1.69 2.97 -1.23
N ASN A 159 -1.18 4.17 -1.05
CA ASN A 159 -1.70 5.08 -0.03
C ASN A 159 -3.13 5.50 -0.38
N GLY A 160 -3.97 5.60 0.64
CA GLY A 160 -5.29 6.23 0.52
C GLY A 160 -5.18 7.75 0.47
N SER A 161 -6.27 8.42 0.05
CA SER A 161 -6.31 9.88 -0.08
C SER A 161 -5.95 10.63 1.21
N TRP A 162 -6.38 10.12 2.36
CA TRP A 162 -6.00 10.70 3.66
C TRP A 162 -4.49 10.61 3.93
N SER A 163 -3.89 9.45 3.69
CA SER A 163 -2.44 9.27 3.85
C SER A 163 -1.63 10.16 2.92
N GLU A 164 -2.12 10.42 1.72
CA GLU A 164 -1.49 11.36 0.78
C GLU A 164 -1.62 12.79 1.22
N PHE A 165 -2.81 13.17 1.68
CA PHE A 165 -3.02 14.50 2.25
C PHE A 165 -2.07 14.75 3.43
N LEU A 166 -1.94 13.81 4.36
CA LEU A 166 -0.99 13.91 5.47
C LEU A 166 0.45 13.99 4.99
N SER A 167 0.83 13.20 3.99
CA SER A 167 2.17 13.26 3.40
C SER A 167 2.44 14.61 2.73
N LYS A 168 1.45 15.16 2.03
CA LYS A 168 1.53 16.49 1.41
C LYS A 168 1.71 17.58 2.45
N VAL A 169 1.02 17.50 3.59
CA VAL A 169 1.11 18.50 4.67
C VAL A 169 2.44 18.40 5.41
N HIS A 170 2.86 17.20 5.79
CA HIS A 170 4.04 16.98 6.62
C HIS A 170 5.36 16.93 5.84
N MET A 171 5.31 16.70 4.53
CA MET A 171 6.47 16.52 3.66
C MET A 171 6.30 17.33 2.38
N TYR A 172 5.92 18.60 2.52
CA TYR A 172 5.53 19.44 1.38
C TYR A 172 6.63 19.55 0.30
N GLU A 173 7.88 19.80 0.68
CA GLU A 173 8.99 19.95 -0.27
C GLU A 173 9.25 18.63 -1.04
N GLN A 174 9.27 17.52 -0.31
CA GLN A 174 9.45 16.19 -0.92
C GLN A 174 8.26 15.84 -1.82
N TYR A 175 7.05 16.22 -1.41
CA TYR A 175 5.85 16.02 -2.21
C TYR A 175 5.90 16.81 -3.53
N VAL A 176 6.29 18.09 -3.48
CA VAL A 176 6.43 18.93 -4.68
C VAL A 176 7.48 18.36 -5.63
N HIS A 177 8.62 17.92 -5.08
CA HIS A 177 9.66 17.27 -5.86
C HIS A 177 9.18 15.97 -6.49
N TRP A 178 8.50 15.13 -5.73
CA TRP A 178 7.90 13.89 -6.23
C TRP A 178 6.85 14.13 -7.32
N ARG A 179 5.97 15.12 -7.13
CA ARG A 179 4.98 15.50 -8.15
C ARG A 179 5.68 15.90 -9.45
N LYS A 180 6.78 16.63 -9.38
CA LYS A 180 7.57 16.99 -10.57
C LYS A 180 8.08 15.74 -11.30
N ILE A 181 8.66 14.77 -10.58
CA ILE A 181 9.12 13.50 -11.18
C ILE A 181 7.96 12.79 -11.89
N LEU A 182 6.78 12.76 -11.27
CA LEU A 182 5.60 12.11 -11.85
C LEU A 182 5.12 12.83 -13.12
N VAL A 183 5.09 14.18 -13.11
CA VAL A 183 4.68 15.00 -14.27
C VAL A 183 5.68 14.83 -15.41
N ASP A 184 6.98 14.87 -15.11
CA ASP A 184 8.03 14.67 -16.13
C ASP A 184 7.93 13.25 -16.74
N PHE A 185 7.62 12.25 -15.95
CA PHE A 185 7.35 10.91 -16.46
C PHE A 185 6.06 10.87 -17.30
N ALA A 186 4.99 11.52 -16.87
CA ALA A 186 3.74 11.58 -17.64
C ALA A 186 3.93 12.24 -19.02
N LYS A 187 4.74 13.30 -19.07
CA LYS A 187 5.17 13.93 -20.34
C LYS A 187 5.97 12.96 -21.22
N LYS A 188 6.90 12.22 -20.62
CA LYS A 188 7.73 11.23 -21.32
C LYS A 188 6.92 10.10 -21.96
N ILE A 189 5.75 9.77 -21.40
CA ILE A 189 4.85 8.75 -21.94
C ILE A 189 3.66 9.34 -22.71
N ASP A 190 3.78 10.59 -23.14
CA ASP A 190 2.82 11.33 -24.00
C ASP A 190 1.40 11.36 -23.43
N LYS A 191 1.24 11.62 -22.12
CA LYS A 191 -0.08 11.88 -21.55
C LYS A 191 -0.59 13.24 -22.01
N PRO A 192 -1.86 13.36 -22.47
CA PRO A 192 -2.41 14.60 -22.98
C PRO A 192 -2.33 15.76 -21.97
N ASP A 193 -2.76 15.49 -20.72
CA ASP A 193 -2.73 16.43 -19.61
C ASP A 193 -1.90 15.85 -18.44
N PRO A 194 -0.55 15.98 -18.52
CA PRO A 194 0.36 15.32 -17.58
C PRO A 194 0.12 15.72 -16.12
N GLU A 195 -0.25 16.97 -15.87
CA GLU A 195 -0.48 17.49 -14.53
C GLU A 195 -1.79 16.94 -13.95
N GLU A 196 -2.88 17.03 -14.71
CA GLU A 196 -4.18 16.46 -14.33
C GLU A 196 -4.07 14.94 -14.10
N TYR A 197 -3.43 14.22 -15.02
CA TYR A 197 -3.16 12.78 -14.87
C TYR A 197 -2.46 12.44 -13.56
N VAL A 198 -1.51 13.27 -13.13
CA VAL A 198 -0.79 13.06 -11.86
C VAL A 198 -1.66 13.42 -10.67
N ASP A 199 -2.36 14.54 -10.72
CA ASP A 199 -3.19 15.06 -9.62
C ASP A 199 -4.41 14.16 -9.36
N GLU A 200 -4.98 13.57 -10.38
CA GLU A 200 -6.05 12.56 -10.29
C GLU A 200 -5.53 11.17 -9.83
N GLY A 201 -4.22 11.00 -9.75
CA GLY A 201 -3.60 9.75 -9.33
C GLY A 201 -3.56 8.67 -10.41
N GLY A 202 -3.67 9.02 -11.68
CA GLY A 202 -3.58 8.12 -12.83
C GLY A 202 -2.28 7.30 -12.85
N TRP A 203 -1.18 7.88 -12.38
CA TRP A 203 0.11 7.20 -12.24
C TRP A 203 0.07 5.99 -11.30
N LYS A 204 -0.80 5.98 -10.30
CA LYS A 204 -0.93 4.87 -9.34
C LYS A 204 -1.57 3.64 -9.95
N ALA A 205 -2.49 3.85 -10.88
CA ALA A 205 -3.31 2.80 -11.45
C ALA A 205 -2.46 1.79 -12.19
N ARG A 206 -1.41 2.27 -12.90
CA ARG A 206 -0.64 1.45 -13.64
C ARG A 206 0.41 1.84 -14.47
N GLN A 207 1.34 1.09 -14.74
CA GLN A 207 2.21 1.21 -15.86
C GLN A 207 1.84 0.29 -17.04
N GLY A 208 0.89 -0.56 -16.93
CA GLY A 208 0.37 -1.41 -17.97
C GLY A 208 -1.07 -1.10 -18.36
N GLY A 209 -1.62 0.04 -17.92
CA GLY A 209 -2.99 0.41 -18.26
C GLY A 209 -4.08 -0.26 -17.40
N ASN A 210 -3.74 -1.24 -16.58
CA ASN A 210 -4.74 -2.07 -15.89
C ASN A 210 -5.69 -1.32 -14.97
N GLY A 211 -5.30 -0.17 -14.44
CA GLY A 211 -6.20 0.64 -13.61
C GLY A 211 -7.17 1.47 -14.43
N ILE A 212 -6.69 2.04 -15.52
CA ILE A 212 -7.52 2.70 -16.53
C ILE A 212 -8.41 1.66 -17.20
N ASP A 213 -7.87 0.51 -17.58
CA ASP A 213 -8.64 -0.60 -18.15
C ASP A 213 -9.77 -1.09 -17.23
N ILE A 214 -9.58 -1.05 -15.90
CA ILE A 214 -10.64 -1.43 -14.96
C ILE A 214 -11.71 -0.33 -14.86
N ALA A 215 -11.32 0.94 -14.87
CA ALA A 215 -12.25 2.06 -14.91
C ALA A 215 -12.98 2.14 -16.27
N GLU A 216 -12.25 2.02 -17.36
CA GLU A 216 -12.79 1.98 -18.73
C GLU A 216 -13.62 0.73 -19.01
N ARG A 217 -13.38 -0.36 -18.31
CA ARG A 217 -14.20 -1.59 -18.41
C ARG A 217 -15.53 -1.51 -17.70
N SER A 218 -15.73 -0.54 -16.85
CA SER A 218 -16.99 -0.37 -16.09
C SER A 218 -17.94 0.59 -16.82
N ILE A 219 -17.42 1.67 -17.36
CA ILE A 219 -18.19 2.70 -18.07
C ILE A 219 -17.61 2.85 -19.46
N ILE A 220 -18.40 2.63 -20.51
CA ILE A 220 -18.01 2.82 -21.89
C ILE A 220 -18.09 4.29 -22.26
N SER A 221 -19.22 4.91 -21.92
CA SER A 221 -19.49 6.33 -22.17
C SER A 221 -20.50 6.86 -21.17
N TYR A 222 -20.53 8.16 -21.01
CA TYR A 222 -21.64 8.85 -20.35
C TYR A 222 -21.98 10.10 -21.14
N GLU A 223 -23.26 10.39 -21.23
CA GLU A 223 -23.79 11.57 -21.93
C GLU A 223 -24.88 12.24 -21.08
N PRO A 224 -24.99 13.57 -21.13
CA PRO A 224 -26.12 14.25 -20.50
C PRO A 224 -27.46 13.67 -20.99
N CYS A 225 -28.39 13.48 -20.09
CA CYS A 225 -29.74 13.02 -20.48
C CYS A 225 -30.44 14.10 -21.29
N ALA A 226 -30.94 13.73 -22.49
CA ALA A 226 -31.63 14.67 -23.36
C ALA A 226 -33.03 15.09 -22.84
N THR A 227 -33.58 14.34 -21.91
CA THR A 227 -34.96 14.51 -21.41
C THR A 227 -35.06 14.96 -19.96
N GLU A 228 -33.99 14.91 -19.19
CA GLU A 228 -33.99 15.23 -17.78
C GLU A 228 -32.77 16.09 -17.43
N ASP A 229 -33.01 17.25 -16.82
CA ASP A 229 -31.97 18.12 -16.32
C ASP A 229 -31.20 17.45 -15.15
N ASN A 230 -29.87 17.61 -15.10
CA ASN A 230 -28.97 17.04 -14.09
C ASN A 230 -28.91 15.50 -14.07
N ALA A 231 -29.36 14.84 -15.14
CA ALA A 231 -29.25 13.41 -15.32
C ALA A 231 -28.20 13.06 -16.40
N PHE A 232 -27.60 11.89 -16.27
CA PHE A 232 -26.64 11.36 -17.24
C PHE A 232 -26.98 9.93 -17.60
N ASN A 233 -26.85 9.59 -18.87
CA ASN A 233 -26.95 8.23 -19.36
C ASN A 233 -25.53 7.61 -19.33
N TYR A 234 -25.41 6.45 -18.71
CA TYR A 234 -24.16 5.68 -18.66
C TYR A 234 -24.30 4.41 -19.47
N GLU A 235 -23.37 4.19 -20.37
CA GLU A 235 -23.22 2.91 -21.06
C GLU A 235 -22.20 2.04 -20.31
N LEU A 236 -22.63 0.88 -19.87
CA LEU A 236 -21.81 -0.03 -19.06
C LEU A 236 -21.44 -1.27 -19.86
N ARG A 237 -20.20 -1.73 -19.74
CA ARG A 237 -19.69 -2.96 -20.39
C ARG A 237 -20.21 -4.26 -19.75
N LYS A 238 -20.68 -4.19 -18.53
CA LYS A 238 -21.21 -5.34 -17.77
C LYS A 238 -22.59 -5.01 -17.26
N PRO A 239 -23.50 -5.98 -17.25
CA PRO A 239 -24.81 -5.76 -16.64
C PRO A 239 -24.64 -5.41 -15.17
N ILE A 240 -25.48 -4.50 -14.70
CA ILE A 240 -25.55 -4.09 -13.30
C ILE A 240 -26.04 -5.28 -12.47
N THR A 241 -25.34 -5.59 -11.40
CA THR A 241 -25.76 -6.65 -10.46
C THR A 241 -26.71 -6.11 -9.40
N LYS A 242 -27.43 -7.01 -8.71
CA LYS A 242 -28.33 -6.60 -7.61
C LYS A 242 -27.62 -5.83 -6.50
N GLU A 243 -26.37 -6.21 -6.22
CA GLU A 243 -25.54 -5.52 -5.22
C GLU A 243 -25.27 -4.06 -5.60
N PHE A 244 -25.16 -3.76 -6.88
CA PHE A 244 -24.98 -2.39 -7.36
C PHE A 244 -26.23 -1.54 -7.04
N TYR A 245 -27.43 -2.07 -7.22
CA TYR A 245 -28.65 -1.37 -6.87
C TYR A 245 -28.79 -1.11 -5.37
N GLU A 246 -28.35 -2.04 -4.54
CA GLU A 246 -28.38 -1.87 -3.09
C GLU A 246 -27.52 -0.68 -2.61
N LEU A 247 -26.41 -0.39 -3.31
CA LEU A 247 -25.56 0.77 -2.99
C LEU A 247 -26.26 2.11 -3.23
N PHE A 248 -27.20 2.19 -4.17
CA PHE A 248 -27.88 3.43 -4.52
C PHE A 248 -29.22 3.63 -3.84
N LYS A 249 -29.79 2.62 -3.21
CA LYS A 249 -31.06 2.72 -2.46
C LYS A 249 -31.13 3.90 -1.47
N PRO A 250 -30.04 4.23 -0.73
CA PRO A 250 -30.07 5.39 0.16
C PRO A 250 -30.14 6.74 -0.55
N PHE A 251 -29.82 6.80 -1.85
CA PHE A 251 -29.67 8.03 -2.60
C PHE A 251 -30.78 8.29 -3.59
N GLY A 252 -31.60 7.30 -3.91
CA GLY A 252 -32.63 7.45 -4.89
C GLY A 252 -33.54 6.24 -5.09
N TYR A 253 -34.50 6.38 -5.99
CA TYR A 253 -35.43 5.35 -6.37
C TYR A 253 -35.04 4.72 -7.70
N ILE A 254 -34.93 3.40 -7.75
CA ILE A 254 -34.58 2.67 -8.96
C ILE A 254 -35.83 2.30 -9.72
N ASN A 255 -35.98 2.84 -10.92
CA ASN A 255 -37.12 2.53 -11.79
C ASN A 255 -36.71 1.51 -12.87
N THR A 256 -37.18 0.27 -12.71
CA THR A 256 -36.90 -0.84 -13.63
C THR A 256 -38.02 -1.05 -14.69
N GLN A 257 -39.07 -0.25 -14.69
CA GLN A 257 -40.25 -0.50 -15.55
C GLN A 257 -40.10 -0.03 -17.01
N LEU A 258 -39.08 0.74 -17.33
CA LEU A 258 -38.92 1.37 -18.64
C LEU A 258 -37.96 0.66 -19.60
N GLY A 259 -37.51 -0.56 -19.29
CA GLY A 259 -36.59 -1.31 -20.15
C GLY A 259 -35.13 -0.78 -20.15
N ASN A 260 -34.95 0.44 -19.72
CA ASN A 260 -33.66 1.03 -19.38
C ASN A 260 -33.66 1.28 -17.88
N GLU A 261 -32.70 0.68 -17.19
CA GLU A 261 -32.59 0.86 -15.75
C GLU A 261 -32.15 2.30 -15.45
N ARG A 262 -32.97 3.04 -14.74
CA ARG A 262 -32.70 4.42 -14.29
C ARG A 262 -32.64 4.48 -12.77
N LEU A 263 -31.67 5.21 -12.29
CA LEU A 263 -31.50 5.59 -10.88
C LEU A 263 -32.18 6.91 -10.61
#